data_1727928ad7e697a2f612cd5bfd9a33af
#
_entry.id   1727928ad7e697a2f612cd5bfd9a33af
#
_cell.length_a   1.000
_cell.length_b   1.000
_cell.length_c   1.000
_cell.angle_alpha   90.00
_cell.angle_beta   90.00
_cell.angle_gamma   90.00
#
_symmetry.space_group_name_H-M   'P 1'
#
loop_
_entity.id
_entity.type
_entity.pdbx_description
1 polymer ?
#
loop_
_entity_poly.entity_id
_entity_poly.type
_entity_poly.pdbx_seq_one_letter_code
_entity_poly.pdbx_strand_id
1 'polypeptide(L)'
;NLDLCTLTIHEISDKIEGFIKSSMLSAGYSRKMLGHFNFHRQYTQASVTLQVGKRKNPAESIHYFDSIALPYILEQATRKLPAYMVCHEKLLSMKYKDEAKQSHLYETLRCFLEHNQNISHTASALFIHRSTLLYRLDKIKAFLDSDLTDRNEILYLLLSFHLMDMEEENRNARSIKNGNSLKYLVFSQLPKCNCTGCRHIQ
;
A
#
# COMPACT_ATOMS: atom_id res chain seq x y z
N ASN A 1 45.24 -6.29 -1.44
CA ASN A 1 45.42 -5.44 -0.27
C ASN A 1 44.07 -5.14 0.34
N LEU A 2 43.88 -5.75 1.49
CA LEU A 2 42.63 -5.91 2.20
C LEU A 2 42.43 -4.81 3.25
N ASP A 3 42.20 -3.59 2.81
CA ASP A 3 41.68 -2.55 3.71
C ASP A 3 40.15 -2.64 3.90
N LEU A 4 39.58 -3.77 3.52
CA LEU A 4 38.17 -4.08 3.71
C LEU A 4 37.78 -4.36 5.18
N CYS A 5 38.76 -4.60 6.05
CA CYS A 5 38.53 -4.92 7.47
C CYS A 5 38.22 -3.71 8.36
N THR A 6 38.29 -2.49 7.85
CA THR A 6 38.06 -1.27 8.63
C THR A 6 36.73 -0.60 8.35
N LEU A 7 36.00 -1.01 7.30
CA LEU A 7 34.70 -0.44 6.98
C LEU A 7 33.59 -1.02 7.84
N THR A 8 32.76 -0.17 8.38
CA THR A 8 31.52 -0.58 9.04
C THR A 8 30.53 -1.14 8.02
N ILE A 9 29.59 -1.97 8.48
CA ILE A 9 28.53 -2.52 7.61
C ILE A 9 27.76 -1.39 6.91
N HIS A 10 27.61 -0.25 7.57
CA HIS A 10 26.92 0.93 7.02
C HIS A 10 27.71 1.51 5.84
N GLU A 11 28.99 1.73 5.98
CA GLU A 11 29.85 2.27 4.92
C GLU A 11 29.93 1.34 3.71
N ILE A 12 29.90 0.02 3.93
CA ILE A 12 29.82 -0.96 2.85
C ILE A 12 28.50 -0.85 2.11
N SER A 13 27.38 -0.72 2.84
CA SER A 13 26.06 -0.54 2.26
C SER A 13 26.00 0.71 1.39
N ASP A 14 26.46 1.84 1.91
CA ASP A 14 26.47 3.12 1.19
C ASP A 14 27.31 3.07 -0.09
N LYS A 15 28.47 2.43 -0.06
CA LYS A 15 29.32 2.23 -1.25
C LYS A 15 28.64 1.35 -2.30
N ILE A 16 27.98 0.26 -1.87
CA ILE A 16 27.24 -0.63 -2.78
C ILE A 16 26.05 0.12 -3.40
N GLU A 17 25.30 0.87 -2.61
CA GLU A 17 24.18 1.67 -3.11
C GLU A 17 24.62 2.75 -4.10
N GLY A 18 25.73 3.45 -3.79
CA GLY A 18 26.33 4.42 -4.70
C GLY A 18 26.75 3.79 -6.02
N PHE A 19 27.37 2.61 -5.98
CA PHE A 19 27.75 1.85 -7.18
C PHE A 19 26.51 1.43 -8.01
N ILE A 20 25.46 0.91 -7.37
CA ILE A 20 24.23 0.51 -8.06
C ILE A 20 23.59 1.69 -8.79
N LYS A 21 23.49 2.85 -8.11
CA LYS A 21 22.92 4.07 -8.68
C LYS A 21 23.75 4.61 -9.85
N SER A 22 25.07 4.67 -9.69
CA SER A 22 25.98 5.19 -10.73
C SER A 22 26.07 4.29 -11.96
N SER A 23 25.93 2.97 -11.76
CA SER A 23 25.99 1.98 -12.83
C SER A 23 24.62 1.70 -13.51
N MET A 24 23.57 2.44 -13.16
CA MET A 24 22.20 2.23 -13.65
C MET A 24 21.69 0.79 -13.44
N LEU A 25 22.17 0.14 -12.41
CA LEU A 25 21.75 -1.20 -12.02
C LEU A 25 20.49 -1.12 -11.13
N SER A 26 19.82 -2.26 -10.95
CA SER A 26 18.75 -2.40 -9.97
C SER A 26 19.07 -3.52 -9.00
N ALA A 27 18.79 -3.31 -7.71
CA ALA A 27 19.03 -4.28 -6.66
C ALA A 27 17.80 -4.49 -5.79
N GLY A 28 17.64 -5.74 -5.32
CA GLY A 28 16.65 -6.10 -4.30
C GLY A 28 17.37 -6.54 -3.02
N TYR A 29 16.96 -6.00 -1.90
CA TYR A 29 17.50 -6.31 -0.58
C TYR A 29 16.54 -7.21 0.20
N SER A 30 17.07 -8.30 0.76
CA SER A 30 16.36 -9.11 1.75
C SER A 30 16.37 -8.44 3.12
N ARG A 31 15.52 -8.91 4.03
CA ARG A 31 15.62 -8.58 5.46
C ARG A 31 16.92 -9.10 6.06
N LYS A 32 17.45 -8.41 7.05
CA LYS A 32 18.50 -8.95 7.91
C LYS A 32 17.92 -10.14 8.67
N MET A 33 18.58 -11.29 8.58
CA MET A 33 18.20 -12.49 9.32
C MET A 33 19.25 -12.72 10.41
N LEU A 34 18.80 -12.78 11.66
CA LEU A 34 19.64 -13.17 12.78
C LEU A 34 19.71 -14.70 12.84
N GLY A 35 20.88 -15.24 13.19
CA GLY A 35 21.08 -16.67 13.38
C GLY A 35 21.86 -17.34 12.24
N HIS A 36 21.70 -18.66 12.11
CA HIS A 36 22.45 -19.46 11.17
C HIS A 36 22.27 -19.00 9.73
N PHE A 37 23.37 -19.05 9.00
CA PHE A 37 23.46 -18.66 7.62
C PHE A 37 22.43 -19.39 6.75
N ASN A 38 21.47 -18.64 6.19
CA ASN A 38 20.44 -19.18 5.31
C ASN A 38 20.43 -18.41 3.98
N PHE A 39 21.49 -18.60 3.20
CA PHE A 39 21.68 -17.92 1.92
C PHE A 39 20.51 -18.13 0.96
N HIS A 40 19.95 -19.33 0.88
CA HIS A 40 18.84 -19.61 -0.01
C HIS A 40 17.61 -18.75 0.30
N ARG A 41 17.27 -18.58 1.57
CA ARG A 41 16.13 -17.76 1.98
C ARG A 41 16.35 -16.27 1.68
N GLN A 42 17.56 -15.77 1.97
CA GLN A 42 17.93 -14.39 1.66
C GLN A 42 17.94 -14.13 0.17
N TYR A 43 18.52 -15.03 -0.62
CA TYR A 43 18.55 -14.94 -2.07
C TYR A 43 17.14 -14.94 -2.67
N THR A 44 16.29 -15.87 -2.24
CA THR A 44 14.90 -15.94 -2.70
C THR A 44 14.14 -14.66 -2.38
N GLN A 45 14.31 -14.14 -1.15
CA GLN A 45 13.66 -12.90 -0.74
C GLN A 45 14.16 -11.70 -1.53
N ALA A 46 15.48 -11.56 -1.74
CA ALA A 46 16.07 -10.50 -2.54
C ALA A 46 15.64 -10.57 -4.01
N SER A 47 15.55 -11.77 -4.58
CA SER A 47 15.09 -11.98 -5.96
C SER A 47 13.63 -11.55 -6.15
N VAL A 48 12.75 -11.92 -5.21
CA VAL A 48 11.35 -11.49 -5.21
C VAL A 48 11.26 -9.97 -5.04
N THR A 49 12.08 -9.40 -4.14
CA THR A 49 12.14 -7.95 -3.91
C THR A 49 12.49 -7.20 -5.20
N LEU A 50 13.50 -7.66 -5.91
CA LEU A 50 13.91 -7.05 -7.18
C LEU A 50 12.80 -7.14 -8.23
N GLN A 51 12.17 -8.31 -8.37
CA GLN A 51 11.10 -8.54 -9.35
C GLN A 51 9.88 -7.65 -9.11
N VAL A 52 9.38 -7.63 -7.86
CA VAL A 52 8.19 -6.87 -7.49
C VAL A 52 8.49 -5.38 -7.47
N GLY A 53 9.64 -5.00 -6.91
CA GLY A 53 10.08 -3.60 -6.80
C GLY A 53 10.21 -2.93 -8.17
N LYS A 54 10.90 -3.56 -9.12
CA LYS A 54 11.05 -3.03 -10.51
C LYS A 54 9.70 -2.85 -11.22
N ARG A 55 8.73 -3.70 -10.93
CA ARG A 55 7.40 -3.59 -11.54
C ARG A 55 6.58 -2.46 -10.91
N LYS A 56 6.69 -2.31 -9.57
CA LYS A 56 5.94 -1.30 -8.81
C LYS A 56 6.55 0.10 -8.95
N ASN A 57 7.86 0.20 -8.78
CA ASN A 57 8.60 1.46 -8.79
C ASN A 57 9.79 1.38 -9.76
N PRO A 58 9.55 1.40 -11.07
CA PRO A 58 10.63 1.23 -12.07
C PRO A 58 11.66 2.37 -12.06
N ALA A 59 11.32 3.51 -11.48
CA ALA A 59 12.24 4.65 -11.34
C ALA A 59 13.26 4.47 -10.20
N GLU A 60 13.02 3.57 -9.26
CA GLU A 60 13.94 3.28 -8.16
C GLU A 60 14.94 2.21 -8.57
N SER A 61 16.20 2.44 -8.21
CA SER A 61 17.29 1.47 -8.45
C SER A 61 17.41 0.44 -7.32
N ILE A 62 16.91 0.76 -6.13
CA ILE A 62 17.06 -0.07 -4.93
C ILE A 62 15.70 -0.33 -4.31
N HIS A 63 15.42 -1.61 -4.07
CA HIS A 63 14.18 -2.07 -3.49
C HIS A 63 14.44 -2.89 -2.24
N TYR A 64 13.69 -2.61 -1.17
CA TYR A 64 13.77 -3.32 0.11
C TYR A 64 12.57 -4.23 0.30
N PHE A 65 12.78 -5.41 0.88
CA PHE A 65 11.70 -6.38 1.07
C PHE A 65 10.55 -5.82 1.91
N ASP A 66 10.86 -5.02 2.93
CA ASP A 66 9.83 -4.46 3.81
C ASP A 66 8.83 -3.56 3.07
N SER A 67 9.29 -2.82 2.06
CA SER A 67 8.43 -1.96 1.25
C SER A 67 7.55 -2.75 0.26
N ILE A 68 7.97 -3.95 -0.12
CA ILE A 68 7.22 -4.78 -1.09
C ILE A 68 6.46 -5.94 -0.44
N ALA A 69 6.62 -6.17 0.86
CA ALA A 69 6.04 -7.33 1.53
C ALA A 69 4.51 -7.39 1.41
N LEU A 70 3.83 -6.30 1.73
CA LEU A 70 2.37 -6.23 1.60
C LEU A 70 1.91 -6.33 0.14
N PRO A 71 2.44 -5.54 -0.82
CA PRO A 71 2.17 -5.74 -2.24
C PRO A 71 2.35 -7.19 -2.72
N TYR A 72 3.42 -7.85 -2.30
CA TYR A 72 3.67 -9.25 -2.65
C TYR A 72 2.58 -10.18 -2.11
N ILE A 73 2.17 -10.01 -0.84
CA ILE A 73 1.10 -10.82 -0.23
C ILE A 73 -0.21 -10.63 -1.01
N LEU A 74 -0.58 -9.40 -1.32
CA LEU A 74 -1.80 -9.08 -2.07
C LEU A 74 -1.78 -9.67 -3.49
N GLU A 75 -0.63 -9.62 -4.17
CA GLU A 75 -0.48 -10.27 -5.48
C GLU A 75 -0.62 -11.80 -5.40
N GLN A 76 -0.09 -12.43 -4.35
CA GLN A 76 -0.30 -13.87 -4.18
C GLN A 76 -1.75 -14.21 -3.86
N ALA A 77 -2.44 -13.40 -3.06
CA ALA A 77 -3.85 -13.57 -2.74
C ALA A 77 -4.74 -13.48 -3.99
N THR A 78 -4.38 -12.60 -4.94
CA THR A 78 -5.15 -12.40 -6.18
C THR A 78 -4.68 -13.23 -7.38
N ARG A 79 -3.75 -14.14 -7.17
CA ARG A 79 -3.19 -14.97 -8.25
C ARG A 79 -4.20 -15.93 -8.89
N LYS A 80 -5.12 -16.47 -8.09
CA LYS A 80 -6.17 -17.40 -8.56
C LYS A 80 -7.53 -16.74 -8.68
N LEU A 81 -7.84 -15.80 -7.81
CA LEU A 81 -9.10 -15.07 -7.77
C LEU A 81 -8.82 -13.59 -7.96
N PRO A 82 -9.51 -12.90 -8.87
CA PRO A 82 -9.38 -11.47 -9.02
C PRO A 82 -9.79 -10.72 -7.75
N ALA A 83 -9.28 -9.50 -7.57
CA ALA A 83 -9.46 -8.73 -6.35
C ALA A 83 -10.94 -8.58 -5.94
N TYR A 84 -11.85 -8.34 -6.90
CA TYR A 84 -13.28 -8.19 -6.61
C TYR A 84 -13.93 -9.45 -6.01
N MET A 85 -13.37 -10.64 -6.23
CA MET A 85 -13.85 -11.89 -5.61
C MET A 85 -13.27 -12.12 -4.21
N VAL A 86 -12.19 -11.42 -3.87
CA VAL A 86 -11.49 -11.57 -2.58
C VAL A 86 -11.85 -10.43 -1.63
N CYS A 87 -12.25 -9.28 -2.15
CA CYS A 87 -12.63 -8.12 -1.35
C CYS A 87 -13.93 -8.33 -0.59
N HIS A 88 -14.10 -7.57 0.49
CA HIS A 88 -15.34 -7.53 1.25
C HIS A 88 -16.51 -7.03 0.39
N GLU A 89 -17.56 -7.86 0.21
CA GLU A 89 -18.64 -7.63 -0.74
C GLU A 89 -19.41 -6.33 -0.50
N LYS A 90 -19.76 -6.07 0.78
CA LYS A 90 -20.49 -4.83 1.12
C LYS A 90 -19.60 -3.59 0.88
N LEU A 91 -18.29 -3.69 1.04
CA LEU A 91 -17.37 -2.58 0.73
C LEU A 91 -17.33 -2.27 -0.77
N LEU A 92 -17.28 -3.29 -1.62
CA LEU A 92 -17.41 -3.12 -3.08
C LEU A 92 -18.72 -2.46 -3.46
N SER A 93 -19.83 -2.95 -2.89
CA SER A 93 -21.17 -2.38 -3.11
C SER A 93 -21.24 -0.92 -2.66
N MET A 94 -20.57 -0.56 -1.55
CA MET A 94 -20.50 0.82 -1.06
C MET A 94 -19.75 1.71 -2.06
N LYS A 95 -18.60 1.28 -2.57
CA LYS A 95 -17.82 2.01 -3.57
C LYS A 95 -18.67 2.35 -4.80
N TYR A 96 -19.33 1.36 -5.40
CA TYR A 96 -20.19 1.59 -6.58
C TYR A 96 -21.38 2.52 -6.31
N LYS A 97 -21.98 2.44 -5.11
CA LYS A 97 -23.08 3.33 -4.73
C LYS A 97 -22.61 4.76 -4.48
N ASP A 98 -21.41 4.94 -3.93
CA ASP A 98 -20.82 6.26 -3.71
C ASP A 98 -20.48 6.95 -5.02
N GLU A 99 -19.95 6.23 -6.00
CA GLU A 99 -19.69 6.76 -7.35
C GLU A 99 -20.99 7.31 -7.98
N ALA A 100 -22.12 6.63 -7.74
CA ALA A 100 -23.42 7.05 -8.28
C ALA A 100 -24.09 8.21 -7.49
N LYS A 101 -23.88 8.29 -6.17
CA LYS A 101 -24.62 9.19 -5.27
C LYS A 101 -23.77 10.30 -4.64
N GLN A 102 -22.46 10.27 -4.81
CA GLN A 102 -21.49 11.19 -4.16
C GLN A 102 -21.67 11.29 -2.63
N SER A 103 -22.00 10.17 -1.98
CA SER A 103 -22.28 10.14 -0.55
C SER A 103 -21.01 10.17 0.33
N HIS A 104 -19.84 9.94 -0.25
CA HIS A 104 -18.53 9.93 0.40
C HIS A 104 -18.39 8.96 1.58
N LEU A 105 -19.21 7.91 1.63
CA LEU A 105 -19.16 6.93 2.73
C LEU A 105 -17.91 6.03 2.61
N TYR A 106 -17.55 5.64 1.40
CA TYR A 106 -16.39 4.81 1.12
C TYR A 106 -15.09 5.49 1.58
N GLU A 107 -14.88 6.74 1.19
CA GLU A 107 -13.72 7.54 1.61
C GLU A 107 -13.73 7.80 3.12
N THR A 108 -14.92 8.04 3.69
CA THR A 108 -15.06 8.26 5.14
C THR A 108 -14.67 7.02 5.92
N LEU A 109 -15.11 5.83 5.50
CA LEU A 109 -14.72 4.57 6.13
C LEU A 109 -13.22 4.34 6.03
N ARG A 110 -12.65 4.52 4.85
CA ARG A 110 -11.21 4.37 4.61
C ARG A 110 -10.41 5.26 5.55
N CYS A 111 -10.68 6.55 5.53
CA CYS A 111 -10.00 7.52 6.38
C CYS A 111 -10.17 7.20 7.87
N PHE A 112 -11.34 6.74 8.29
CA PHE A 112 -11.61 6.37 9.69
C PHE A 112 -10.77 5.17 10.13
N LEU A 113 -10.65 4.13 9.32
CA LEU A 113 -9.84 2.96 9.63
C LEU A 113 -8.33 3.27 9.58
N GLU A 114 -7.87 4.05 8.60
CA GLU A 114 -6.47 4.49 8.49
C GLU A 114 -6.02 5.36 9.68
N HIS A 115 -6.95 6.09 10.29
CA HIS A 115 -6.70 6.88 11.52
C HIS A 115 -7.02 6.11 12.81
N ASN A 116 -6.96 4.77 12.78
CA ASN A 116 -7.22 3.91 13.94
C ASN A 116 -8.55 4.22 14.65
N GLN A 117 -9.58 4.52 13.88
CA GLN A 117 -10.93 4.83 14.36
C GLN A 117 -10.99 6.09 15.25
N ASN A 118 -10.04 7.00 15.11
CA ASN A 118 -10.03 8.26 15.86
C ASN A 118 -10.92 9.30 15.18
N ILE A 119 -12.05 9.62 15.81
CA ILE A 119 -13.06 10.55 15.29
C ILE A 119 -12.47 11.94 15.04
N SER A 120 -11.66 12.46 15.96
CA SER A 120 -11.12 13.82 15.84
C SER A 120 -10.12 13.94 14.69
N HIS A 121 -9.20 12.98 14.57
CA HIS A 121 -8.23 12.94 13.48
C HIS A 121 -8.91 12.73 12.13
N THR A 122 -9.90 11.83 12.07
CA THR A 122 -10.65 11.58 10.82
C THR A 122 -11.45 12.82 10.38
N ALA A 123 -12.15 13.49 11.30
CA ALA A 123 -12.90 14.69 10.97
C ALA A 123 -11.99 15.81 10.43
N SER A 124 -10.82 16.01 11.07
CA SER A 124 -9.82 16.95 10.61
C SER A 124 -9.25 16.57 9.25
N ALA A 125 -8.93 15.30 9.01
CA ALA A 125 -8.36 14.82 7.75
C ALA A 125 -9.35 14.95 6.57
N LEU A 126 -10.64 14.78 6.83
CA LEU A 126 -11.70 14.93 5.83
C LEU A 126 -12.23 16.36 5.70
N PHE A 127 -11.73 17.30 6.52
CA PHE A 127 -12.21 18.70 6.56
C PHE A 127 -13.72 18.81 6.79
N ILE A 128 -14.29 17.95 7.65
CA ILE A 128 -15.71 17.95 8.00
C ILE A 128 -15.93 18.14 9.50
N HIS A 129 -17.11 18.63 9.87
CA HIS A 129 -17.50 18.71 11.28
C HIS A 129 -17.68 17.32 11.90
N ARG A 130 -17.37 17.20 13.21
CA ARG A 130 -17.53 15.94 13.96
C ARG A 130 -18.92 15.33 13.83
N SER A 131 -19.98 16.12 13.88
CA SER A 131 -21.35 15.63 13.74
C SER A 131 -21.63 15.02 12.37
N THR A 132 -21.07 15.60 11.31
CA THR A 132 -21.17 15.06 9.95
C THR A 132 -20.44 13.72 9.85
N LEU A 133 -19.27 13.59 10.48
CA LEU A 133 -18.56 12.33 10.53
C LEU A 133 -19.37 11.26 11.25
N LEU A 134 -19.90 11.55 12.43
CA LEU A 134 -20.71 10.60 13.19
C LEU A 134 -21.93 10.13 12.38
N TYR A 135 -22.66 11.05 11.76
CA TYR A 135 -23.77 10.71 10.87
C TYR A 135 -23.36 9.78 9.71
N ARG A 136 -22.20 10.04 9.08
CA ARG A 136 -21.69 9.15 8.03
C ARG A 136 -21.30 7.79 8.59
N LEU A 137 -20.66 7.73 9.76
CA LEU A 137 -20.28 6.47 10.42
C LEU A 137 -21.51 5.63 10.79
N ASP A 138 -22.59 6.24 11.28
CA ASP A 138 -23.82 5.52 11.56
C ASP A 138 -24.41 4.89 10.29
N LYS A 139 -24.40 5.62 9.17
CA LYS A 139 -24.80 5.06 7.87
C LYS A 139 -23.88 3.94 7.38
N ILE A 140 -22.59 4.07 7.58
CA ILE A 140 -21.59 3.05 7.21
C ILE A 140 -21.84 1.78 8.02
N LYS A 141 -22.00 1.89 9.34
CA LYS A 141 -22.28 0.76 10.24
C LYS A 141 -23.57 0.04 9.85
N ALA A 142 -24.63 0.79 9.60
CA ALA A 142 -25.89 0.23 9.13
C ALA A 142 -25.77 -0.46 7.76
N PHE A 143 -24.97 0.09 6.85
CA PHE A 143 -24.74 -0.50 5.53
C PHE A 143 -23.91 -1.78 5.59
N LEU A 144 -22.85 -1.77 6.41
CA LEU A 144 -21.99 -2.94 6.63
C LEU A 144 -22.69 -4.00 7.50
N ASP A 145 -23.70 -3.60 8.27
CA ASP A 145 -24.30 -4.42 9.33
C ASP A 145 -23.20 -4.83 10.34
N SER A 146 -22.45 -3.85 10.82
CA SER A 146 -21.29 -4.04 11.67
C SER A 146 -21.04 -2.83 12.53
N ASP A 147 -20.61 -3.06 13.77
CA ASP A 147 -20.18 -2.00 14.69
C ASP A 147 -18.73 -1.55 14.47
N LEU A 148 -18.01 -2.20 13.56
CA LEU A 148 -16.58 -1.97 13.30
C LEU A 148 -15.71 -2.18 14.56
N THR A 149 -16.05 -3.16 15.38
CA THR A 149 -15.30 -3.51 16.60
C THR A 149 -14.49 -4.81 16.44
N ASP A 150 -14.89 -5.69 15.51
CA ASP A 150 -14.16 -6.92 15.24
C ASP A 150 -12.87 -6.64 14.49
N ARG A 151 -11.74 -7.06 15.08
CA ARG A 151 -10.42 -6.87 14.51
C ARG A 151 -10.22 -7.61 13.18
N ASN A 152 -10.83 -8.78 13.01
CA ASN A 152 -10.71 -9.56 11.78
C ASN A 152 -11.47 -8.87 10.65
N GLU A 153 -12.66 -8.34 10.94
CA GLU A 153 -13.43 -7.57 9.99
C GLU A 153 -12.71 -6.29 9.57
N ILE A 154 -12.18 -5.54 10.53
CA ILE A 154 -11.39 -4.33 10.27
C ILE A 154 -10.17 -4.65 9.39
N LEU A 155 -9.43 -5.71 9.73
CA LEU A 155 -8.30 -6.16 8.90
C LEU A 155 -8.74 -6.53 7.49
N TYR A 156 -9.85 -7.23 7.35
CA TYR A 156 -10.38 -7.62 6.05
C TYR A 156 -10.84 -6.41 5.22
N LEU A 157 -11.46 -5.42 5.84
CA LEU A 157 -11.79 -4.15 5.19
C LEU A 157 -10.53 -3.41 4.72
N LEU A 158 -9.51 -3.29 5.57
CA LEU A 158 -8.23 -2.65 5.21
C LEU A 158 -7.53 -3.36 4.05
N LEU A 159 -7.46 -4.70 4.09
CA LEU A 159 -6.91 -5.49 2.98
C LEU A 159 -7.73 -5.32 1.70
N SER A 160 -9.05 -5.20 1.81
CA SER A 160 -9.94 -4.97 0.66
C SER A 160 -9.69 -3.60 0.02
N PHE A 161 -9.44 -2.55 0.79
CA PHE A 161 -9.01 -1.25 0.25
C PHE A 161 -7.71 -1.38 -0.54
N HIS A 162 -6.70 -2.02 0.04
CA HIS A 162 -5.42 -2.22 -0.65
C HIS A 162 -5.53 -3.05 -1.93
N LEU A 163 -6.38 -4.08 -1.93
CA LEU A 163 -6.63 -4.90 -3.12
C LEU A 163 -7.29 -4.09 -4.24
N MET A 164 -8.25 -3.25 -3.89
CA MET A 164 -8.92 -2.37 -4.86
C MET A 164 -7.97 -1.32 -5.43
N ASP A 165 -7.11 -0.71 -4.61
CA ASP A 165 -6.08 0.23 -5.06
C ASP A 165 -5.12 -0.44 -6.05
N MET A 166 -4.64 -1.64 -5.70
CA MET A 166 -3.74 -2.42 -6.56
C MET A 166 -4.39 -2.75 -7.91
N GLU A 167 -5.67 -3.07 -7.92
CA GLU A 167 -6.40 -3.36 -9.17
C GLU A 167 -6.57 -2.10 -10.03
N GLU A 168 -6.81 -0.95 -9.43
CA GLU A 168 -6.88 0.34 -10.14
C GLU A 168 -5.52 0.72 -10.73
N GLU A 169 -4.43 0.59 -9.96
CA GLU A 169 -3.08 0.82 -10.47
C GLU A 169 -2.76 -0.07 -11.68
N ASN A 170 -3.11 -1.36 -11.58
CA ASN A 170 -2.91 -2.32 -12.67
C ASN A 170 -3.76 -1.99 -13.90
N ARG A 171 -5.00 -1.53 -13.74
CA ARG A 171 -5.85 -1.08 -14.85
C ARG A 171 -5.27 0.15 -15.53
N ASN A 172 -4.86 1.14 -14.76
CA ASN A 172 -4.24 2.36 -15.28
C ASN A 172 -2.95 2.06 -16.04
N ALA A 173 -2.08 1.19 -15.51
CA ALA A 173 -0.85 0.77 -16.18
C ALA A 173 -1.11 0.04 -17.51
N ARG A 174 -2.17 -0.76 -17.60
CA ARG A 174 -2.59 -1.43 -18.87
C ARG A 174 -3.17 -0.44 -19.87
N SER A 175 -3.96 0.53 -19.43
CA SER A 175 -4.54 1.58 -20.28
C SER A 175 -3.46 2.45 -20.93
N ILE A 176 -2.41 2.80 -20.17
CA ILE A 176 -1.26 3.56 -20.67
C ILE A 176 -0.52 2.76 -21.77
N LYS A 177 -0.30 1.45 -21.56
CA LYS A 177 0.36 0.58 -22.53
C LYS A 177 -0.43 0.39 -23.82
N ASN A 178 -1.76 0.46 -23.75
CA ASN A 178 -2.65 0.23 -24.88
C ASN A 178 -3.05 1.52 -25.62
N GLY A 179 -2.43 2.67 -25.34
CA GLY A 179 -2.67 3.94 -26.05
C GLY A 179 -4.02 4.61 -25.84
N ASN A 180 -4.87 4.09 -24.94
CA ASN A 180 -6.17 4.69 -24.58
C ASN A 180 -6.04 5.71 -23.44
N SER A 181 -5.18 6.72 -23.64
CA SER A 181 -4.72 7.63 -22.60
C SER A 181 -5.66 8.81 -22.26
N LEU A 182 -6.94 8.83 -22.67
CA LEU A 182 -7.69 10.11 -22.64
C LEU A 182 -8.99 10.15 -21.82
N LYS A 183 -9.39 9.09 -21.12
CA LYS A 183 -10.68 9.13 -20.40
C LYS A 183 -10.67 9.00 -18.86
N TYR A 184 -9.52 8.76 -18.22
CA TYR A 184 -9.48 8.50 -16.76
C TYR A 184 -8.53 9.39 -15.96
N LEU A 185 -8.07 10.51 -16.53
CA LEU A 185 -7.15 11.44 -15.86
C LEU A 185 -7.82 12.41 -14.86
N VAL A 186 -9.11 12.30 -14.60
CA VAL A 186 -9.85 13.34 -13.85
C VAL A 186 -10.04 13.00 -12.36
N PHE A 187 -9.79 11.78 -11.90
CA PHE A 187 -10.11 11.39 -10.51
C PHE A 187 -8.94 10.97 -9.61
N SER A 188 -7.70 11.08 -10.02
CA SER A 188 -6.55 10.69 -9.19
C SER A 188 -5.85 11.86 -8.44
N GLN A 189 -6.47 13.04 -8.42
CA GLN A 189 -5.94 14.18 -7.67
C GLN A 189 -6.83 14.55 -6.48
N LEU A 190 -7.13 13.57 -5.61
CA LEU A 190 -7.43 13.92 -4.22
C LEU A 190 -6.11 13.87 -3.44
N PRO A 191 -5.85 14.84 -2.57
CA PRO A 191 -4.58 14.90 -1.86
C PRO A 191 -4.40 13.63 -1.05
N LYS A 192 -3.38 12.85 -1.38
CA LYS A 192 -2.85 11.85 -0.44
C LYS A 192 -2.66 12.59 0.86
N CYS A 193 -3.31 12.12 1.94
CA CYS A 193 -3.12 12.70 3.27
C CYS A 193 -1.62 12.77 3.54
N ASN A 194 -1.04 13.95 3.34
CA ASN A 194 0.34 14.25 3.73
C ASN A 194 0.34 14.42 5.25
N CYS A 195 0.18 13.32 5.95
CA CYS A 195 0.44 13.26 7.38
C CYS A 195 1.95 13.30 7.59
N THR A 196 2.52 14.50 7.68
CA THR A 196 3.92 14.77 8.08
C THR A 196 4.18 14.38 9.54
N GLY A 197 3.44 13.42 10.13
CA GLY A 197 3.52 13.01 11.52
C GLY A 197 4.01 11.59 11.80
N CYS A 198 4.21 10.75 10.79
CA CYS A 198 4.62 9.35 11.02
C CYS A 198 6.12 9.08 10.80
N ARG A 199 6.99 10.06 10.95
CA ARG A 199 8.42 9.82 11.11
C ARG A 199 8.76 10.04 12.56
N HIS A 200 8.76 9.03 13.39
CA HIS A 200 9.53 8.75 14.59
C HIS A 200 8.78 7.73 15.45
N ILE A 201 8.98 6.45 15.14
CA ILE A 201 9.12 5.43 16.19
C ILE A 201 10.19 4.48 15.64
N GLN A 202 11.34 4.56 16.25
CA GLN A 202 12.45 3.62 16.14
C GLN A 202 12.06 2.27 16.74
#